data_59d8d3751287e9ba759925962f5069cb
#
_entry.id   59d8d3751287e9ba759925962f5069cb
#
_cell.length_a   1.000
_cell.length_b   1.000
_cell.length_c   1.000
_cell.angle_alpha   90.00
_cell.angle_beta   90.00
_cell.angle_gamma   90.00
#
_symmetry.space_group_name_H-M   'P 1'
#
loop_
_entity.id
_entity.type
_entity.pdbx_description
1 polymer ?
#
loop_
_entity_poly.entity_id
_entity_poly.type
_entity_poly.pdbx_seq_one_letter_code
_entity_poly.pdbx_strand_id
1 'polypeptide(L)'
;MKALFLTPIEENKKQQFLDTGITCIFKEKKSVTKEDFKDIDIVFGNPDLNMIKDTSVQWIQLDSAGANAYCSIPDSIVLTNAKGAYNEAISEHMLACTLAVYKNLFAYEKVAQKHEWTNLGSVPTISQLKVLSIGMGNIGSAYAKLMHTLGARVYGLTRTKHDLPDYLEDIYTFDKIDDVLADKDVIALSLPETEQTKHLFNYERLHQIKQGAMIINVGRGSAIITKDLVRIMNEKHLRPACLDVTEYEPLPKNMDLWNVENVYITPHISGRFNAQANYDNVIHIFHKNLIHFINKEPLENIVDKTQGY
;
A
#
# COMPACT_ATOMS: atom_id res chain seq x y z
N MET A 1 6.16 9.70 -31.99
CA MET A 1 5.60 9.63 -30.61
C MET A 1 6.39 10.53 -29.68
N LYS A 2 5.69 11.21 -28.74
CA LYS A 2 6.28 12.07 -27.72
C LYS A 2 5.82 11.59 -26.35
N ALA A 3 6.75 11.40 -25.41
CA ALA A 3 6.47 11.03 -24.03
C ALA A 3 6.88 12.15 -23.06
N LEU A 4 5.97 12.52 -22.16
CA LEU A 4 6.20 13.48 -21.09
C LEU A 4 6.43 12.73 -19.76
N PHE A 5 7.60 12.94 -19.17
CA PHE A 5 7.98 12.35 -17.89
C PHE A 5 7.78 13.37 -16.78
N LEU A 6 6.83 13.10 -15.89
CA LEU A 6 6.53 13.89 -14.70
C LEU A 6 7.18 13.30 -13.44
N THR A 7 7.44 11.99 -13.47
CA THR A 7 8.25 11.31 -12.47
C THR A 7 9.72 11.67 -12.74
N PRO A 8 10.47 12.13 -11.72
CA PRO A 8 11.89 12.40 -11.87
C PRO A 8 12.66 11.17 -12.33
N ILE A 9 13.46 11.30 -13.37
CA ILE A 9 14.32 10.23 -13.88
C ILE A 9 15.77 10.60 -13.62
N GLU A 10 16.50 9.74 -12.91
CA GLU A 10 17.94 9.88 -12.69
C GLU A 10 18.70 9.92 -14.03
N GLU A 11 19.76 10.74 -14.11
CA GLU A 11 20.47 10.97 -15.35
C GLU A 11 21.01 9.70 -16.00
N ASN A 12 21.54 8.78 -15.17
CA ASN A 12 22.04 7.47 -15.60
C ASN A 12 20.94 6.53 -16.15
N LYS A 13 19.66 6.83 -15.90
CA LYS A 13 18.53 6.05 -16.38
C LYS A 13 17.78 6.69 -17.55
N LYS A 14 18.08 7.94 -17.91
CA LYS A 14 17.42 8.60 -19.04
C LYS A 14 17.78 7.95 -20.37
N GLN A 15 19.01 7.48 -20.51
CA GLN A 15 19.52 6.94 -21.78
C GLN A 15 18.67 5.78 -22.29
N GLN A 16 18.22 4.87 -21.42
CA GLN A 16 17.37 3.73 -21.80
C GLN A 16 16.05 4.16 -22.48
N PHE A 17 15.50 5.33 -22.09
CA PHE A 17 14.29 5.87 -22.72
C PHE A 17 14.61 6.56 -24.05
N LEU A 18 15.72 7.29 -24.11
CA LEU A 18 16.17 7.95 -25.35
C LEU A 18 16.50 6.93 -26.46
N ASP A 19 17.08 5.79 -26.10
CA ASP A 19 17.43 4.69 -27.03
C ASP A 19 16.21 4.05 -27.68
N THR A 20 14.99 4.27 -27.16
CA THR A 20 13.75 3.79 -27.78
C THR A 20 13.37 4.54 -29.06
N GLY A 21 14.04 5.65 -29.37
CA GLY A 21 13.81 6.46 -30.59
C GLY A 21 12.58 7.36 -30.56
N ILE A 22 11.87 7.45 -29.40
CA ILE A 22 10.78 8.42 -29.21
C ILE A 22 11.31 9.73 -28.65
N THR A 23 10.56 10.82 -28.82
CA THR A 23 10.90 12.11 -28.23
C THR A 23 10.53 12.09 -26.74
N CYS A 24 11.53 12.13 -25.85
CA CYS A 24 11.35 12.17 -24.40
C CYS A 24 11.47 13.60 -23.88
N ILE A 25 10.48 14.05 -23.11
CA ILE A 25 10.44 15.36 -22.46
C ILE A 25 10.39 15.12 -20.95
N PHE A 26 11.41 15.58 -20.23
CA PHE A 26 11.50 15.43 -18.79
C PHE A 26 11.18 16.78 -18.11
N LYS A 27 10.16 16.82 -17.26
CA LYS A 27 9.73 18.01 -16.54
C LYS A 27 9.37 17.71 -15.09
N GLU A 28 9.70 18.63 -14.21
CA GLU A 28 9.21 18.56 -12.83
C GLU A 28 7.68 18.76 -12.79
N LYS A 29 6.98 17.89 -12.12
CA LYS A 29 5.51 17.94 -11.99
C LYS A 29 4.98 19.32 -11.57
N LYS A 30 5.73 20.06 -10.73
CA LYS A 30 5.33 21.39 -10.23
C LYS A 30 5.42 22.49 -11.28
N SER A 31 6.22 22.31 -12.33
CA SER A 31 6.44 23.30 -13.39
C SER A 31 5.62 23.03 -14.65
N VAL A 32 4.85 21.94 -14.68
CA VAL A 32 4.06 21.53 -15.84
C VAL A 32 2.80 22.36 -15.96
N THR A 33 2.50 22.78 -17.20
CA THR A 33 1.32 23.52 -17.58
C THR A 33 0.49 22.73 -18.58
N LYS A 34 -0.74 23.15 -18.88
CA LYS A 34 -1.59 22.49 -19.90
C LYS A 34 -0.94 22.47 -21.28
N GLU A 35 -0.15 23.51 -21.64
CA GLU A 35 0.55 23.61 -22.92
C GLU A 35 1.58 22.50 -23.12
N ASP A 36 2.17 21.98 -22.03
CA ASP A 36 3.16 20.89 -22.08
C ASP A 36 2.56 19.55 -22.51
N PHE A 37 1.24 19.41 -22.43
CA PHE A 37 0.53 18.20 -22.90
C PHE A 37 0.11 18.28 -24.37
N LYS A 38 0.36 19.40 -25.04
CA LYS A 38 0.08 19.54 -26.46
C LYS A 38 0.99 18.60 -27.26
N ASP A 39 0.41 17.83 -28.16
CA ASP A 39 1.10 16.83 -29.00
C ASP A 39 1.85 15.74 -28.20
N ILE A 40 1.44 15.46 -26.96
CA ILE A 40 1.95 14.34 -26.15
C ILE A 40 1.09 13.11 -26.38
N ASP A 41 1.74 11.98 -26.66
CA ASP A 41 1.09 10.68 -26.83
C ASP A 41 1.07 9.89 -25.51
N ILE A 42 2.15 10.01 -24.72
CA ILE A 42 2.40 9.18 -23.53
C ILE A 42 2.75 10.08 -22.34
N VAL A 43 2.18 9.78 -21.16
CA VAL A 43 2.54 10.45 -19.89
C VAL A 43 3.06 9.42 -18.90
N PHE A 44 4.24 9.65 -18.34
CA PHE A 44 4.79 8.89 -17.21
C PHE A 44 4.71 9.70 -15.92
N GLY A 45 4.06 9.16 -14.91
CA GLY A 45 3.78 9.79 -13.61
C GLY A 45 2.30 10.11 -13.44
N ASN A 46 2.00 10.85 -12.39
CA ASN A 46 0.64 11.13 -11.96
C ASN A 46 0.24 12.57 -12.36
N PRO A 47 -0.30 12.81 -13.58
CA PRO A 47 -0.69 14.16 -14.05
C PRO A 47 -1.90 14.69 -13.28
N ASP A 48 -2.08 16.02 -13.28
CA ASP A 48 -3.38 16.61 -12.94
C ASP A 48 -4.38 16.32 -14.08
N LEU A 49 -5.53 15.73 -13.75
CA LEU A 49 -6.57 15.35 -14.72
C LEU A 49 -7.09 16.52 -15.56
N ASN A 50 -7.09 17.74 -15.01
CA ASN A 50 -7.52 18.94 -15.73
C ASN A 50 -6.52 19.31 -16.84
N MET A 51 -5.27 18.91 -16.75
CA MET A 51 -4.24 19.22 -17.76
C MET A 51 -4.29 18.29 -18.95
N ILE A 52 -4.77 17.04 -18.79
CA ILE A 52 -4.85 16.04 -19.87
C ILE A 52 -6.18 16.09 -20.63
N LYS A 53 -7.12 16.89 -20.16
CA LYS A 53 -8.44 17.03 -20.77
C LYS A 53 -8.31 17.70 -22.16
N ASP A 54 -8.91 17.08 -23.16
CA ASP A 54 -8.89 17.55 -24.57
C ASP A 54 -7.48 17.55 -25.19
N THR A 55 -6.63 16.59 -24.82
CA THR A 55 -5.28 16.40 -25.36
C THR A 55 -5.20 15.15 -26.27
N SER A 56 -4.04 14.95 -26.93
CA SER A 56 -3.74 13.80 -27.76
C SER A 56 -3.23 12.58 -26.98
N VAL A 57 -3.21 12.63 -25.63
CA VAL A 57 -2.67 11.55 -24.78
C VAL A 57 -3.44 10.26 -25.03
N GLN A 58 -2.69 9.19 -25.34
CA GLN A 58 -3.23 7.86 -25.61
C GLN A 58 -2.97 6.90 -24.45
N TRP A 59 -1.89 7.13 -23.68
CA TRP A 59 -1.49 6.26 -22.59
C TRP A 59 -0.91 7.05 -21.43
N ILE A 60 -1.36 6.70 -20.20
CA ILE A 60 -0.81 7.19 -18.96
C ILE A 60 -0.29 6.01 -18.15
N GLN A 61 1.00 6.03 -17.82
CA GLN A 61 1.60 5.11 -16.86
C GLN A 61 1.78 5.84 -15.54
N LEU A 62 1.03 5.44 -14.52
CA LEU A 62 1.18 6.00 -13.18
C LEU A 62 2.45 5.50 -12.49
N ASP A 63 3.06 6.35 -11.67
CA ASP A 63 4.14 5.97 -10.77
C ASP A 63 3.63 5.42 -9.42
N SER A 64 2.33 5.44 -9.19
CA SER A 64 1.66 4.84 -8.02
C SER A 64 1.03 3.48 -8.35
N ALA A 65 0.88 2.61 -7.35
CA ALA A 65 0.09 1.39 -7.47
C ALA A 65 -1.43 1.68 -7.40
N GLY A 66 -1.84 2.67 -6.59
CA GLY A 66 -3.23 3.12 -6.52
C GLY A 66 -3.61 3.98 -7.72
N ALA A 67 -4.77 3.71 -8.32
CA ALA A 67 -5.24 4.37 -9.53
C ALA A 67 -6.63 5.03 -9.40
N ASN A 68 -7.28 4.92 -8.24
CA ASN A 68 -8.67 5.37 -8.03
C ASN A 68 -8.95 6.80 -8.54
N ALA A 69 -8.02 7.75 -8.28
CA ALA A 69 -8.16 9.14 -8.72
C ALA A 69 -8.20 9.31 -10.24
N TYR A 70 -7.75 8.30 -11.00
CA TYR A 70 -7.62 8.34 -12.45
C TYR A 70 -8.70 7.54 -13.19
N CYS A 71 -9.61 6.88 -12.49
CA CYS A 71 -10.63 6.02 -13.12
C CYS A 71 -11.66 6.81 -13.95
N SER A 72 -11.76 8.12 -13.76
CA SER A 72 -12.66 9.00 -14.52
C SER A 72 -12.10 9.49 -15.87
N ILE A 73 -10.89 9.11 -16.23
CA ILE A 73 -10.32 9.49 -17.55
C ILE A 73 -11.07 8.77 -18.68
N PRO A 74 -11.13 9.37 -19.91
CA PRO A 74 -11.78 8.75 -21.06
C PRO A 74 -11.29 7.32 -21.33
N ASP A 75 -12.17 6.46 -21.85
CA ASP A 75 -11.82 5.08 -22.21
C ASP A 75 -10.83 5.00 -23.39
N SER A 76 -10.73 6.06 -24.18
CA SER A 76 -9.75 6.19 -25.24
C SER A 76 -8.31 6.29 -24.72
N ILE A 77 -8.10 6.61 -23.44
CA ILE A 77 -6.78 6.69 -22.82
C ILE A 77 -6.52 5.38 -22.06
N VAL A 78 -5.49 4.65 -22.43
CA VAL A 78 -5.04 3.48 -21.68
C VAL A 78 -4.43 3.96 -20.36
N LEU A 79 -4.79 3.32 -19.26
CA LEU A 79 -4.24 3.59 -17.92
C LEU A 79 -3.51 2.37 -17.42
N THR A 80 -2.25 2.53 -17.04
CA THR A 80 -1.45 1.52 -16.35
C THR A 80 -0.89 2.08 -15.06
N ASN A 81 -0.61 1.22 -14.08
CA ASN A 81 -0.07 1.63 -12.79
C ASN A 81 1.25 0.90 -12.46
N ALA A 82 1.88 1.27 -11.34
CA ALA A 82 3.11 0.65 -10.87
C ALA A 82 2.85 -0.50 -9.87
N LYS A 83 1.79 -1.30 -10.10
CA LYS A 83 1.49 -2.49 -9.30
C LYS A 83 2.69 -3.44 -9.31
N GLY A 84 3.11 -3.88 -8.13
CA GLY A 84 4.27 -4.75 -7.97
C GLY A 84 5.57 -4.01 -7.63
N ALA A 85 5.68 -2.70 -7.89
CA ALA A 85 6.92 -1.96 -7.65
C ALA A 85 7.28 -1.79 -6.17
N TYR A 86 6.29 -1.85 -5.27
CA TYR A 86 6.41 -1.44 -3.87
C TYR A 86 6.33 -2.60 -2.87
N ASN A 87 6.22 -3.84 -3.35
CA ASN A 87 5.87 -4.99 -2.50
C ASN A 87 6.90 -5.26 -1.43
N GLU A 88 8.18 -5.20 -1.78
CA GLU A 88 9.30 -5.49 -0.88
C GLU A 88 9.34 -4.48 0.27
N ALA A 89 9.46 -3.20 -0.04
CA ALA A 89 9.57 -2.16 0.98
C ALA A 89 8.32 -2.10 1.90
N ILE A 90 7.11 -2.26 1.34
CA ILE A 90 5.89 -2.24 2.16
C ILE A 90 5.81 -3.49 3.04
N SER A 91 6.16 -4.66 2.54
CA SER A 91 6.15 -5.88 3.35
C SER A 91 7.22 -5.87 4.45
N GLU A 92 8.38 -5.28 4.20
CA GLU A 92 9.42 -5.02 5.20
C GLU A 92 8.95 -4.03 6.27
N HIS A 93 8.25 -2.95 5.88
CA HIS A 93 7.63 -2.02 6.82
C HIS A 93 6.62 -2.73 7.73
N MET A 94 5.76 -3.58 7.18
CA MET A 94 4.80 -4.39 7.96
C MET A 94 5.52 -5.33 8.91
N LEU A 95 6.59 -5.98 8.48
CA LEU A 95 7.42 -6.84 9.32
C LEU A 95 8.10 -6.05 10.44
N ALA A 96 8.66 -4.88 10.13
CA ALA A 96 9.29 -4.00 11.12
C ALA A 96 8.28 -3.58 12.21
N CYS A 97 7.06 -3.19 11.82
CA CYS A 97 5.96 -2.90 12.75
C CYS A 97 5.63 -4.12 13.62
N THR A 98 5.52 -5.31 13.03
CA THR A 98 5.21 -6.54 13.76
C THR A 98 6.29 -6.86 14.78
N LEU A 99 7.56 -6.79 14.40
CA LEU A 99 8.70 -7.01 15.29
C LEU A 99 8.74 -5.95 16.39
N ALA A 100 8.56 -4.66 16.07
CA ALA A 100 8.57 -3.58 17.05
C ALA A 100 7.50 -3.77 18.13
N VAL A 101 6.29 -4.17 17.73
CA VAL A 101 5.18 -4.45 18.64
C VAL A 101 5.45 -5.68 19.50
N TYR A 102 5.77 -6.82 18.88
CA TYR A 102 5.94 -8.08 19.62
C TYR A 102 7.27 -8.21 20.36
N LYS A 103 8.22 -7.29 20.16
CA LYS A 103 9.44 -7.14 20.99
C LYS A 103 9.35 -5.96 21.96
N ASN A 104 8.18 -5.33 22.11
CA ASN A 104 7.94 -4.18 22.96
C ASN A 104 8.90 -2.99 22.69
N LEU A 105 9.44 -2.86 21.45
CA LEU A 105 10.48 -1.83 21.16
C LEU A 105 9.95 -0.42 21.40
N PHE A 106 8.69 -0.13 21.03
CA PHE A 106 8.07 1.17 21.29
C PHE A 106 7.88 1.46 22.79
N ALA A 107 7.59 0.43 23.59
CA ALA A 107 7.47 0.59 25.04
C ALA A 107 8.85 0.76 25.70
N TYR A 108 9.85 0.00 25.24
CA TYR A 108 11.23 0.15 25.73
C TYR A 108 11.83 1.51 25.36
N GLU A 109 11.49 2.07 24.21
CA GLU A 109 11.90 3.43 23.83
C GLU A 109 11.39 4.46 24.84
N LYS A 110 10.10 4.37 25.23
CA LYS A 110 9.50 5.23 26.26
C LYS A 110 10.16 5.06 27.66
N VAL A 111 10.55 3.84 28.01
CA VAL A 111 11.26 3.53 29.27
C VAL A 111 12.67 4.10 29.23
N ALA A 112 13.38 3.94 28.12
CA ALA A 112 14.73 4.49 27.93
C ALA A 112 14.76 6.02 28.01
N GLN A 113 13.76 6.72 27.47
CA GLN A 113 13.62 8.18 27.58
C GLN A 113 13.50 8.67 29.05
N LYS A 114 12.99 7.81 29.96
CA LYS A 114 12.90 8.09 31.38
C LYS A 114 14.18 7.69 32.16
N HIS A 115 15.21 7.20 31.48
CA HIS A 115 16.43 6.64 32.09
C HIS A 115 16.15 5.45 33.03
N GLU A 116 15.12 4.66 32.75
CA GLU A 116 14.72 3.49 33.52
C GLU A 116 15.27 2.21 32.89
N TRP A 117 15.88 1.33 33.72
CA TRP A 117 16.35 0.00 33.30
C TRP A 117 15.37 -1.06 33.79
N THR A 118 14.26 -1.23 33.05
CA THR A 118 13.12 -2.05 33.48
C THR A 118 12.82 -3.15 32.47
N ASN A 119 12.58 -4.38 32.96
CA ASN A 119 12.09 -5.48 32.13
C ASN A 119 10.56 -5.40 32.03
N LEU A 120 10.03 -5.28 30.79
CA LEU A 120 8.59 -5.17 30.51
C LEU A 120 7.89 -6.54 30.35
N GLY A 121 8.56 -7.61 30.74
CA GLY A 121 7.99 -8.97 30.76
C GLY A 121 8.30 -9.79 29.50
N SER A 122 7.73 -10.99 29.46
CA SER A 122 7.92 -11.94 28.37
C SER A 122 7.16 -11.53 27.10
N VAL A 123 7.74 -11.85 25.95
CA VAL A 123 7.15 -11.62 24.63
C VAL A 123 7.13 -12.92 23.83
N PRO A 124 6.15 -13.16 22.96
CA PRO A 124 6.15 -14.32 22.08
C PRO A 124 7.22 -14.20 21.01
N THR A 125 7.66 -15.34 20.46
CA THR A 125 8.40 -15.40 19.21
C THR A 125 7.43 -15.31 18.03
N ILE A 126 7.93 -14.92 16.85
CA ILE A 126 7.10 -14.84 15.64
C ILE A 126 6.46 -16.21 15.31
N SER A 127 7.18 -17.31 15.56
CA SER A 127 6.69 -18.68 15.33
C SER A 127 5.48 -19.09 16.16
N GLN A 128 5.15 -18.33 17.20
CA GLN A 128 3.97 -18.57 18.04
C GLN A 128 2.73 -17.80 17.55
N LEU A 129 2.91 -16.88 16.57
CA LEU A 129 1.85 -16.00 16.13
C LEU A 129 0.99 -16.63 15.03
N LYS A 130 -0.30 -16.32 15.08
CA LYS A 130 -1.26 -16.51 14.01
C LYS A 130 -1.50 -15.19 13.31
N VAL A 131 -1.22 -15.11 12.03
CA VAL A 131 -1.31 -13.89 11.22
C VAL A 131 -2.43 -14.04 10.20
N LEU A 132 -3.34 -13.08 10.13
CA LEU A 132 -4.32 -12.97 9.06
C LEU A 132 -3.93 -11.83 8.13
N SER A 133 -3.53 -12.17 6.90
CA SER A 133 -3.28 -11.21 5.84
C SER A 133 -4.55 -10.97 5.05
N ILE A 134 -5.14 -9.78 5.18
CA ILE A 134 -6.38 -9.37 4.52
C ILE A 134 -6.05 -8.57 3.27
N GLY A 135 -6.35 -9.16 2.11
CA GLY A 135 -5.92 -8.68 0.81
C GLY A 135 -4.67 -9.44 0.34
N MET A 136 -4.87 -10.59 -0.31
CA MET A 136 -3.78 -11.44 -0.82
C MET A 136 -3.30 -11.01 -2.21
N GLY A 137 -3.18 -9.69 -2.42
CA GLY A 137 -2.47 -9.11 -3.56
C GLY A 137 -0.95 -9.19 -3.38
N ASN A 138 -0.20 -8.43 -4.19
CA ASN A 138 1.26 -8.46 -4.17
C ASN A 138 1.86 -8.16 -2.79
N ILE A 139 1.35 -7.11 -2.11
CA ILE A 139 1.85 -6.70 -0.78
C ILE A 139 1.49 -7.74 0.29
N GLY A 140 0.22 -8.11 0.39
CA GLY A 140 -0.23 -9.05 1.41
C GLY A 140 0.40 -10.43 1.27
N SER A 141 0.61 -10.90 0.03
CA SER A 141 1.32 -12.16 -0.24
C SER A 141 2.81 -12.06 0.12
N ALA A 142 3.47 -10.93 -0.15
CA ALA A 142 4.87 -10.71 0.22
C ALA A 142 5.03 -10.73 1.75
N TYR A 143 4.18 -9.99 2.48
CA TYR A 143 4.17 -10.00 3.94
C TYR A 143 3.87 -11.40 4.51
N ALA A 144 2.87 -12.10 3.96
CA ALA A 144 2.52 -13.45 4.35
C ALA A 144 3.72 -14.42 4.22
N LYS A 145 4.46 -14.35 3.11
CA LYS A 145 5.68 -15.15 2.89
C LYS A 145 6.77 -14.82 3.90
N LEU A 146 7.02 -13.54 4.21
CA LEU A 146 7.99 -13.13 5.23
C LEU A 146 7.62 -13.71 6.61
N MET A 147 6.35 -13.60 7.01
CA MET A 147 5.88 -14.11 8.30
C MET A 147 5.96 -15.64 8.37
N HIS A 148 5.61 -16.33 7.28
CA HIS A 148 5.76 -17.80 7.17
C HIS A 148 7.24 -18.23 7.28
N THR A 149 8.15 -17.54 6.59
CA THR A 149 9.60 -17.81 6.65
C THR A 149 10.15 -17.66 8.07
N LEU A 150 9.57 -16.76 8.88
CA LEU A 150 9.90 -16.60 10.30
C LEU A 150 9.17 -17.61 11.22
N GLY A 151 8.41 -18.55 10.65
CA GLY A 151 7.74 -19.64 11.34
C GLY A 151 6.34 -19.32 11.85
N ALA A 152 5.76 -18.14 11.54
CA ALA A 152 4.38 -17.83 11.91
C ALA A 152 3.38 -18.73 11.16
N ARG A 153 2.22 -18.99 11.77
CA ARG A 153 1.07 -19.60 11.09
C ARG A 153 0.30 -18.52 10.37
N VAL A 154 0.30 -18.54 9.05
CA VAL A 154 -0.26 -17.47 8.24
C VAL A 154 -1.54 -17.93 7.55
N TYR A 155 -2.55 -17.07 7.59
CA TYR A 155 -3.85 -17.24 6.96
C TYR A 155 -4.10 -16.09 6.00
N GLY A 156 -4.72 -16.39 4.87
CA GLY A 156 -5.10 -15.39 3.87
C GLY A 156 -6.58 -15.07 3.90
N LEU A 157 -6.95 -13.82 3.59
CA LEU A 157 -8.33 -13.45 3.28
C LEU A 157 -8.37 -12.66 1.97
N THR A 158 -9.19 -13.09 1.04
CA THR A 158 -9.24 -12.62 -0.34
C THR A 158 -10.68 -12.47 -0.83
N ARG A 159 -10.89 -11.72 -1.91
CA ARG A 159 -12.22 -11.52 -2.50
C ARG A 159 -12.77 -12.80 -3.15
N THR A 160 -11.92 -13.50 -3.86
CA THR A 160 -12.26 -14.71 -4.60
C THR A 160 -11.40 -15.85 -4.13
N LYS A 161 -11.98 -17.06 -4.09
CA LYS A 161 -11.24 -18.25 -3.72
C LYS A 161 -10.15 -18.54 -4.76
N HIS A 162 -8.96 -18.81 -4.27
CA HIS A 162 -7.80 -19.24 -5.06
C HIS A 162 -7.26 -20.54 -4.50
N ASP A 163 -6.36 -21.19 -5.23
CA ASP A 163 -5.60 -22.32 -4.71
C ASP A 163 -4.82 -21.89 -3.47
N LEU A 164 -4.71 -22.80 -2.50
CA LEU A 164 -4.02 -22.56 -1.26
C LEU A 164 -2.49 -22.58 -1.50
N PRO A 165 -1.79 -21.43 -1.35
CA PRO A 165 -0.34 -21.41 -1.45
C PRO A 165 0.31 -22.16 -0.28
N ASP A 166 1.50 -22.71 -0.50
CA ASP A 166 2.27 -23.50 0.48
C ASP A 166 2.71 -22.72 1.74
N TYR A 167 2.71 -21.39 1.66
CA TYR A 167 3.03 -20.50 2.79
C TYR A 167 1.81 -20.09 3.62
N LEU A 168 0.62 -20.62 3.32
CA LEU A 168 -0.60 -20.36 4.10
C LEU A 168 -1.14 -21.65 4.73
N GLU A 169 -1.63 -21.54 5.96
CA GLU A 169 -2.37 -22.61 6.62
C GLU A 169 -3.77 -22.79 6.01
N ASP A 170 -4.42 -21.66 5.65
CA ASP A 170 -5.73 -21.63 5.00
C ASP A 170 -5.96 -20.29 4.30
N ILE A 171 -6.95 -20.26 3.39
CA ILE A 171 -7.37 -19.05 2.67
C ILE A 171 -8.90 -18.92 2.70
N TYR A 172 -9.36 -17.77 3.17
CA TYR A 172 -10.79 -17.46 3.37
C TYR A 172 -11.27 -16.40 2.38
N THR A 173 -12.58 -16.35 2.17
CA THR A 173 -13.25 -15.27 1.46
C THR A 173 -13.93 -14.31 2.45
N PHE A 174 -14.32 -13.11 1.99
CA PHE A 174 -14.83 -12.04 2.86
C PHE A 174 -16.08 -12.39 3.63
N ASP A 175 -16.90 -13.36 3.16
CA ASP A 175 -18.06 -13.88 3.88
C ASP A 175 -17.68 -14.61 5.18
N LYS A 176 -16.40 -15.00 5.34
CA LYS A 176 -15.87 -15.67 6.52
C LYS A 176 -15.09 -14.75 7.46
N ILE A 177 -15.00 -13.45 7.19
CA ILE A 177 -14.14 -12.54 7.95
C ILE A 177 -14.44 -12.59 9.45
N ASP A 178 -15.73 -12.56 9.82
CA ASP A 178 -16.12 -12.51 11.23
C ASP A 178 -15.86 -13.85 11.96
N ASP A 179 -15.82 -14.97 11.23
CA ASP A 179 -15.51 -16.29 11.79
C ASP A 179 -14.01 -16.46 12.12
N VAL A 180 -13.12 -15.68 11.51
CA VAL A 180 -11.67 -15.93 11.55
C VAL A 180 -10.85 -14.89 12.32
N LEU A 181 -11.47 -13.83 12.83
CA LEU A 181 -10.76 -12.75 13.55
C LEU A 181 -10.36 -13.13 14.98
N ALA A 182 -11.21 -13.92 15.68
CA ALA A 182 -11.15 -14.09 17.12
C ALA A 182 -9.91 -14.83 17.66
N ASP A 183 -9.16 -15.54 16.80
CA ASP A 183 -8.00 -16.34 17.21
C ASP A 183 -6.67 -15.87 16.60
N LYS A 184 -6.67 -14.74 15.87
CA LYS A 184 -5.47 -14.22 15.20
C LYS A 184 -4.76 -13.17 16.05
N ASP A 185 -3.45 -13.27 16.10
CA ASP A 185 -2.58 -12.35 16.85
C ASP A 185 -2.27 -11.07 16.06
N VAL A 186 -2.21 -11.18 14.74
CA VAL A 186 -1.93 -10.07 13.83
C VAL A 186 -3.01 -10.00 12.75
N ILE A 187 -3.63 -8.85 12.60
CA ILE A 187 -4.54 -8.51 11.51
C ILE A 187 -3.82 -7.51 10.60
N ALA A 188 -3.46 -7.94 9.40
CA ALA A 188 -2.66 -7.16 8.46
C ALA A 188 -3.49 -6.79 7.22
N LEU A 189 -3.72 -5.48 7.01
CA LEU A 189 -4.56 -4.95 5.95
C LEU A 189 -3.72 -4.38 4.81
N SER A 190 -3.94 -4.92 3.59
CA SER A 190 -3.34 -4.43 2.34
C SER A 190 -4.39 -4.35 1.23
N LEU A 191 -5.57 -3.83 1.57
CA LEU A 191 -6.74 -3.76 0.70
C LEU A 191 -6.74 -2.51 -0.18
N PRO A 192 -7.23 -2.58 -1.43
CA PRO A 192 -7.61 -1.41 -2.21
C PRO A 192 -8.87 -0.77 -1.61
N GLU A 193 -9.13 0.50 -1.95
CA GLU A 193 -10.40 1.14 -1.62
C GLU A 193 -11.48 0.73 -2.62
N THR A 194 -12.54 0.13 -2.13
CA THR A 194 -13.75 -0.24 -2.86
C THR A 194 -14.96 -0.06 -1.94
N GLU A 195 -16.17 -0.08 -2.48
CA GLU A 195 -17.40 -0.06 -1.66
C GLU A 195 -17.43 -1.20 -0.61
N GLN A 196 -16.84 -2.35 -0.92
CA GLN A 196 -16.82 -3.50 -0.01
C GLN A 196 -15.74 -3.39 1.07
N THR A 197 -14.66 -2.64 0.84
CA THR A 197 -13.53 -2.51 1.78
C THR A 197 -13.60 -1.25 2.61
N LYS A 198 -14.37 -0.25 2.16
CA LYS A 198 -14.59 0.99 2.90
C LYS A 198 -15.37 0.69 4.19
N HIS A 199 -14.84 1.20 5.30
CA HIS A 199 -15.41 0.99 6.64
C HIS A 199 -15.60 -0.49 7.01
N LEU A 200 -14.76 -1.36 6.43
CA LEU A 200 -14.78 -2.80 6.69
C LEU A 200 -14.60 -3.11 8.19
N PHE A 201 -13.78 -2.33 8.88
CA PHE A 201 -13.54 -2.43 10.30
C PHE A 201 -14.23 -1.28 11.05
N ASN A 202 -15.47 -1.54 11.45
CA ASN A 202 -16.25 -0.75 12.41
C ASN A 202 -15.98 -1.24 13.84
N TYR A 203 -16.63 -0.64 14.85
CA TYR A 203 -16.45 -1.00 16.26
C TYR A 203 -16.73 -2.48 16.52
N GLU A 204 -17.84 -3.02 16.02
CA GLU A 204 -18.25 -4.41 16.24
C GLU A 204 -17.20 -5.39 15.71
N ARG A 205 -16.70 -5.16 14.50
CA ARG A 205 -15.68 -6.04 13.90
C ARG A 205 -14.32 -5.88 14.57
N LEU A 206 -13.92 -4.67 14.96
CA LEU A 206 -12.71 -4.43 15.75
C LEU A 206 -12.78 -5.17 17.11
N HIS A 207 -13.96 -5.22 17.72
CA HIS A 207 -14.17 -5.91 18.99
C HIS A 207 -14.16 -7.44 18.87
N GLN A 208 -14.43 -8.00 17.68
CA GLN A 208 -14.32 -9.44 17.41
C GLN A 208 -12.87 -9.91 17.25
N ILE A 209 -11.93 -8.99 17.00
CA ILE A 209 -10.50 -9.34 16.95
C ILE A 209 -10.07 -9.84 18.32
N LYS A 210 -9.20 -10.85 18.34
CA LYS A 210 -8.61 -11.40 19.56
C LYS A 210 -8.11 -10.28 20.47
N GLN A 211 -8.49 -10.31 21.75
CA GLN A 211 -7.96 -9.37 22.73
C GLN A 211 -6.44 -9.44 22.79
N GLY A 212 -5.79 -8.29 22.71
CA GLY A 212 -4.33 -8.20 22.67
C GLY A 212 -3.70 -8.51 21.32
N ALA A 213 -4.48 -8.65 20.25
CA ALA A 213 -3.96 -8.69 18.89
C ALA A 213 -3.54 -7.31 18.41
N MET A 214 -2.61 -7.26 17.44
CA MET A 214 -2.27 -6.02 16.75
C MET A 214 -3.01 -5.90 15.41
N ILE A 215 -3.22 -4.66 14.98
CA ILE A 215 -3.70 -4.35 13.64
C ILE A 215 -2.66 -3.52 12.88
N ILE A 216 -2.42 -3.85 11.60
CA ILE A 216 -1.55 -3.09 10.69
C ILE A 216 -2.38 -2.70 9.47
N ASN A 217 -2.29 -1.44 9.04
CA ASN A 217 -2.91 -1.00 7.79
C ASN A 217 -1.91 -0.25 6.91
N VAL A 218 -1.61 -0.83 5.75
CA VAL A 218 -0.80 -0.25 4.67
C VAL A 218 -1.57 -0.15 3.35
N GLY A 219 -2.85 -0.50 3.36
CA GLY A 219 -3.71 -0.49 2.17
C GLY A 219 -4.35 0.88 1.95
N ARG A 220 -5.56 1.06 2.49
CA ARG A 220 -6.28 2.35 2.48
C ARG A 220 -6.85 2.62 3.86
N GLY A 221 -6.72 3.87 4.30
CA GLY A 221 -7.16 4.29 5.62
C GLY A 221 -8.66 4.17 5.83
N SER A 222 -9.44 4.36 4.76
CA SER A 222 -10.90 4.20 4.76
C SER A 222 -11.40 2.80 5.13
N ALA A 223 -10.52 1.78 5.17
CA ALA A 223 -10.87 0.43 5.62
C ALA A 223 -11.24 0.38 7.11
N ILE A 224 -10.74 1.31 7.92
CA ILE A 224 -10.99 1.37 9.37
C ILE A 224 -11.70 2.69 9.70
N ILE A 225 -12.82 2.63 10.40
CA ILE A 225 -13.49 3.82 10.93
C ILE A 225 -12.66 4.39 12.08
N THR A 226 -12.10 5.58 11.89
CA THR A 226 -11.15 6.19 12.84
C THR A 226 -11.71 6.30 14.26
N LYS A 227 -12.97 6.79 14.42
CA LYS A 227 -13.61 6.95 15.74
C LYS A 227 -13.76 5.61 16.48
N ASP A 228 -14.04 4.55 15.74
CA ASP A 228 -14.23 3.21 16.30
C ASP A 228 -12.89 2.60 16.71
N LEU A 229 -11.82 2.84 15.94
CA LEU A 229 -10.47 2.47 16.33
C LEU A 229 -10.04 3.22 17.61
N VAL A 230 -10.25 4.54 17.69
CA VAL A 230 -9.97 5.33 18.89
C VAL A 230 -10.66 4.73 20.12
N ARG A 231 -11.94 4.38 19.99
CA ARG A 231 -12.72 3.78 21.06
C ARG A 231 -12.13 2.43 21.50
N ILE A 232 -11.88 1.51 20.59
CA ILE A 232 -11.38 0.17 20.86
C ILE A 232 -9.98 0.19 21.50
N MET A 233 -9.13 1.13 21.07
CA MET A 233 -7.79 1.31 21.62
C MET A 233 -7.85 1.86 23.05
N ASN A 234 -8.74 2.81 23.34
CA ASN A 234 -8.97 3.34 24.70
C ASN A 234 -9.53 2.28 25.66
N GLU A 235 -10.33 1.34 25.16
CA GLU A 235 -10.79 0.17 25.91
C GLU A 235 -9.67 -0.87 26.13
N LYS A 236 -8.46 -0.66 25.59
CA LYS A 236 -7.29 -1.56 25.67
C LYS A 236 -7.59 -2.98 25.16
N HIS A 237 -8.51 -3.08 24.21
CA HIS A 237 -8.88 -4.36 23.61
C HIS A 237 -7.78 -4.86 22.67
N LEU A 238 -7.20 -3.97 21.84
CA LEU A 238 -6.11 -4.30 20.93
C LEU A 238 -4.74 -3.95 21.55
N ARG A 239 -3.71 -4.64 21.06
CA ARG A 239 -2.31 -4.21 21.16
C ARG A 239 -2.09 -3.00 20.24
N PRO A 240 -0.83 -2.49 20.11
CA PRO A 240 -0.59 -1.38 19.20
C PRO A 240 -1.21 -1.56 17.82
N ALA A 241 -1.81 -0.47 17.33
CA ALA A 241 -2.19 -0.32 15.94
C ALA A 241 -1.05 0.40 15.19
N CYS A 242 -0.61 -0.15 14.05
CA CYS A 242 0.38 0.46 13.16
C CYS A 242 -0.32 0.88 11.87
N LEU A 243 -0.38 2.18 11.63
CA LEU A 243 -1.13 2.78 10.53
C LEU A 243 -0.18 3.56 9.62
N ASP A 244 0.08 3.07 8.42
CA ASP A 244 0.76 3.87 7.40
C ASP A 244 -0.22 4.73 6.60
N VAL A 245 -1.50 4.36 6.66
CA VAL A 245 -2.62 5.06 6.04
C VAL A 245 -3.72 5.33 7.06
N THR A 246 -4.39 6.49 6.94
CA THR A 246 -5.48 6.92 7.82
C THR A 246 -6.71 7.30 7.01
N GLU A 247 -7.90 7.24 7.62
CA GLU A 247 -9.17 7.56 6.95
C GLU A 247 -9.17 8.96 6.33
N TYR A 248 -8.45 9.89 6.96
CA TYR A 248 -8.21 11.24 6.48
C TYR A 248 -6.72 11.45 6.24
N GLU A 249 -6.33 11.81 5.03
CA GLU A 249 -4.94 12.09 4.66
C GLU A 249 -4.80 13.45 3.94
N PRO A 250 -3.97 14.38 4.47
CA PRO A 250 -3.20 14.30 5.71
C PRO A 250 -4.09 14.23 6.96
N LEU A 251 -3.66 13.47 7.98
CA LEU A 251 -4.39 13.37 9.25
C LEU A 251 -4.51 14.76 9.92
N PRO A 252 -5.73 15.28 10.16
CA PRO A 252 -5.92 16.58 10.78
C PRO A 252 -5.24 16.69 12.15
N LYS A 253 -4.61 17.85 12.44
CA LYS A 253 -3.84 18.06 13.69
C LYS A 253 -4.69 17.93 14.96
N ASN A 254 -5.99 18.19 14.87
CA ASN A 254 -6.94 18.11 15.98
C ASN A 254 -7.65 16.75 16.09
N MET A 255 -7.21 15.73 15.34
CA MET A 255 -7.82 14.41 15.40
C MET A 255 -7.40 13.67 16.68
N ASP A 256 -8.36 13.08 17.38
CA ASP A 256 -8.13 12.33 18.61
C ASP A 256 -7.14 11.19 18.45
N LEU A 257 -7.06 10.61 17.26
CA LEU A 257 -6.15 9.49 16.95
C LEU A 257 -4.68 9.78 17.30
N TRP A 258 -4.24 11.06 17.24
CA TRP A 258 -2.88 11.45 17.62
C TRP A 258 -2.56 11.23 19.10
N ASN A 259 -3.60 11.27 19.95
CA ASN A 259 -3.48 11.19 21.42
C ASN A 259 -3.75 9.78 21.96
N VAL A 260 -4.11 8.84 21.07
CA VAL A 260 -4.42 7.47 21.51
C VAL A 260 -3.13 6.71 21.79
N GLU A 261 -3.03 6.17 23.00
CA GLU A 261 -1.87 5.36 23.39
C GLU A 261 -1.78 4.10 22.53
N ASN A 262 -0.55 3.74 22.17
CA ASN A 262 -0.26 2.55 21.37
C ASN A 262 -0.86 2.57 19.94
N VAL A 263 -1.09 3.75 19.37
CA VAL A 263 -1.29 3.95 17.93
C VAL A 263 -0.02 4.56 17.35
N TYR A 264 0.56 3.90 16.36
CA TYR A 264 1.79 4.33 15.68
C TYR A 264 1.44 4.65 14.24
N ILE A 265 1.69 5.90 13.85
CA ILE A 265 1.30 6.45 12.55
C ILE A 265 2.56 6.80 11.77
N THR A 266 2.64 6.32 10.54
CA THR A 266 3.59 6.81 9.53
C THR A 266 2.81 7.50 8.42
N PRO A 267 3.34 8.62 7.83
CA PRO A 267 2.55 9.48 6.94
C PRO A 267 2.55 8.95 5.51
N HIS A 268 1.99 7.74 5.30
CA HIS A 268 1.84 7.07 4.02
C HIS A 268 3.19 6.94 3.29
N ILE A 269 4.19 6.38 3.97
CA ILE A 269 5.60 6.33 3.52
C ILE A 269 6.12 4.92 3.28
N SER A 270 5.38 3.89 3.62
CA SER A 270 5.85 2.50 3.49
C SER A 270 6.17 2.11 2.04
N GLY A 271 5.49 2.73 1.08
CA GLY A 271 5.81 2.66 -0.35
C GLY A 271 6.64 3.86 -0.82
N ARG A 272 6.19 4.52 -1.91
CA ARG A 272 6.82 5.68 -2.54
C ARG A 272 8.30 5.42 -2.92
N PHE A 273 9.04 6.49 -3.20
CA PHE A 273 10.46 6.43 -3.56
C PHE A 273 11.40 6.57 -2.34
N ASN A 274 10.93 6.19 -1.14
CA ASN A 274 11.76 6.18 0.06
C ASN A 274 12.78 5.04 0.06
N ALA A 275 12.51 3.97 -0.69
CA ALA A 275 13.47 2.92 -0.97
C ALA A 275 13.92 3.01 -2.44
N GLN A 276 15.24 2.92 -2.69
CA GLN A 276 15.80 2.94 -4.05
C GLN A 276 15.22 1.82 -4.91
N ALA A 277 15.01 0.64 -4.33
CA ALA A 277 14.41 -0.50 -5.03
C ALA A 277 13.01 -0.17 -5.58
N ASN A 278 12.19 0.58 -4.86
CA ASN A 278 10.87 1.01 -5.34
C ASN A 278 10.99 1.88 -6.59
N TYR A 279 11.89 2.85 -6.56
CA TYR A 279 12.19 3.71 -7.68
C TYR A 279 12.66 2.89 -8.89
N ASP A 280 13.62 2.00 -8.69
CA ASP A 280 14.17 1.15 -9.73
C ASP A 280 13.10 0.25 -10.37
N ASN A 281 12.22 -0.34 -9.56
CA ASN A 281 11.10 -1.14 -10.03
C ASN A 281 10.09 -0.32 -10.85
N VAL A 282 9.75 0.90 -10.40
CA VAL A 282 8.86 1.81 -11.14
C VAL A 282 9.45 2.16 -12.52
N ILE A 283 10.74 2.52 -12.55
CA ILE A 283 11.44 2.85 -13.79
C ILE A 283 11.50 1.63 -14.72
N HIS A 284 11.72 0.43 -14.18
CA HIS A 284 11.70 -0.80 -14.97
C HIS A 284 10.31 -1.06 -15.59
N ILE A 285 9.23 -0.91 -14.82
CA ILE A 285 7.85 -1.04 -15.33
C ILE A 285 7.59 -0.01 -16.43
N PHE A 286 8.00 1.25 -16.23
CA PHE A 286 7.86 2.30 -17.25
C PHE A 286 8.57 1.92 -18.55
N HIS A 287 9.83 1.52 -18.44
CA HIS A 287 10.64 1.16 -19.61
C HIS A 287 10.06 -0.05 -20.35
N LYS A 288 9.70 -1.11 -19.61
CA LYS A 288 9.11 -2.33 -20.17
C LYS A 288 7.81 -2.03 -20.93
N ASN A 289 6.88 -1.31 -20.30
CA ASN A 289 5.62 -0.93 -20.91
C ASN A 289 5.82 0.02 -22.11
N LEU A 290 6.85 0.87 -22.08
CA LEU A 290 7.16 1.72 -23.24
C LEU A 290 7.57 0.89 -24.46
N ILE A 291 8.43 -0.12 -24.28
CA ILE A 291 8.82 -1.05 -25.36
C ILE A 291 7.59 -1.78 -25.88
N HIS A 292 6.74 -2.31 -24.99
CA HIS A 292 5.49 -2.98 -25.39
C HIS A 292 4.56 -2.04 -26.17
N PHE A 293 4.41 -0.78 -25.74
CA PHE A 293 3.57 0.20 -26.44
C PHE A 293 4.08 0.52 -27.85
N ILE A 294 5.40 0.70 -28.00
CA ILE A 294 6.04 0.96 -29.32
C ILE A 294 5.83 -0.24 -30.26
N ASN A 295 5.98 -1.46 -29.75
CA ASN A 295 5.84 -2.70 -30.49
C ASN A 295 4.38 -3.15 -30.68
N LYS A 296 3.40 -2.43 -30.11
CA LYS A 296 1.96 -2.80 -30.09
C LYS A 296 1.72 -4.14 -29.40
N GLU A 297 2.51 -4.44 -28.38
CA GLU A 297 2.37 -5.59 -27.50
C GLU A 297 1.45 -5.26 -26.31
N PRO A 298 0.86 -6.26 -25.63
CA PRO A 298 0.05 -6.03 -24.45
C PRO A 298 0.84 -5.34 -23.33
N LEU A 299 0.26 -4.28 -22.74
CA LEU A 299 0.85 -3.59 -21.60
C LEU A 299 0.60 -4.39 -20.30
N GLU A 300 1.54 -4.29 -19.37
CA GLU A 300 1.37 -4.81 -18.02
C GLU A 300 0.64 -3.80 -17.13
N ASN A 301 -0.05 -4.32 -16.10
CA ASN A 301 -0.71 -3.51 -15.09
C ASN A 301 -1.76 -2.52 -15.65
N ILE A 302 -2.51 -2.93 -16.67
CA ILE A 302 -3.65 -2.16 -17.17
C ILE A 302 -4.68 -2.08 -16.03
N VAL A 303 -5.14 -0.86 -15.73
CA VAL A 303 -6.12 -0.59 -14.68
C VAL A 303 -7.52 -0.84 -15.21
N ASP A 304 -8.28 -1.67 -14.51
CA ASP A 304 -9.73 -1.73 -14.68
C ASP A 304 -10.36 -0.49 -14.02
N LYS A 305 -10.76 0.49 -14.86
CA LYS A 305 -11.32 1.77 -14.38
C LYS A 305 -12.64 1.60 -13.61
N THR A 306 -13.35 0.49 -13.81
CA THR A 306 -14.61 0.21 -13.09
C THR A 306 -14.35 -0.29 -11.68
N GLN A 307 -13.25 -0.99 -11.46
CA GLN A 307 -12.84 -1.54 -10.17
C GLN A 307 -11.83 -0.65 -9.43
N GLY A 308 -11.15 0.27 -10.13
CA GLY A 308 -10.17 1.20 -9.54
C GLY A 308 -8.78 0.63 -9.31
N TYR A 309 -8.47 -0.57 -9.85
CA TYR A 309 -7.16 -1.23 -9.67
C TYR A 309 -6.85 -2.25 -10.76
#